data_101110e6764f9fa96ebca7bf433b5ea8
#
_entry.id   101110e6764f9fa96ebca7bf433b5ea8
#
_cell.length_a   1.000
_cell.length_b   1.000
_cell.length_c   1.000
_cell.angle_alpha   90.00
_cell.angle_beta   90.00
_cell.angle_gamma   90.00
#
_symmetry.space_group_name_H-M   'P 1'
#
loop_
_entity.id
_entity.type
_entity.pdbx_description
1 polymer ?
#
loop_
_entity_poly.entity_id
_entity_poly.type
_entity_poly.pdbx_seq_one_letter_code
_entity_poly.pdbx_strand_id
1 'polypeptide(L)'
;MIANRALPRESDSDICKPCRDGFRKGYCMLTEQKSFFGEEVLLSTPEASRLYADVRALPIVDYHCHLNEREIAENRAFPDLGELWLGGDHYKWRAMRLCGVEERYITGNADYHEKYLRYAEIFPQLCGNPLYYWTQMELSLLFGIHLPLGPDTAEEIWDTANRALAGMRVRDILTRFRVRYIATTDDPVSPLNWHGVYGDTTVAPTFRPDRMLSLDADALTELAAAADTDTGSLEGFKLALIRRLDYFVAHGCRISDHGMDFLPAEDCGGRRVAELYARRDTLTADERGELFSHLLAFLADAYTARDMVMQLHFGTYRNVNTAAFSRVGRDAGYDIMRGQTDTDRLVRFLDGLDARGAMPRTVLYGLNPTCVPALATLTGAFPRARVGAAWWFNDSLAGIRRQLETVSEYALLGTSLGMLTDSRSFASYARFDFFRRILADTVGGMVARGEYAPAHADRLMQDICYGNAVDFLRLQLL
;
A
#
# COMPACT_ATOMS: atom_id res chain seq x y z
N MET A 1 52.96 35.55 -3.23
CA MET A 1 54.05 34.84 -3.93
C MET A 1 53.93 33.36 -3.60
N ILE A 2 53.20 32.59 -4.38
CA ILE A 2 53.38 31.14 -4.49
C ILE A 2 53.03 30.79 -5.93
N ALA A 3 53.97 30.11 -6.58
CA ALA A 3 54.08 29.95 -8.01
C ALA A 3 53.13 28.89 -8.60
N ASN A 4 52.58 29.19 -9.76
CA ASN A 4 52.05 28.25 -10.74
C ASN A 4 53.08 27.21 -11.15
N ARG A 5 52.73 25.91 -11.07
CA ARG A 5 53.39 24.87 -11.85
C ARG A 5 52.35 24.25 -12.78
N ALA A 6 52.59 24.50 -14.05
CA ALA A 6 51.91 23.82 -15.16
C ALA A 6 52.45 22.38 -15.28
N LEU A 7 51.57 21.43 -15.54
CA LEU A 7 51.88 20.07 -15.96
C LEU A 7 51.92 20.02 -17.50
N PRO A 8 52.84 19.23 -18.11
CA PRO A 8 52.99 19.15 -19.54
C PRO A 8 51.94 18.25 -20.21
N ARG A 9 51.55 18.66 -21.39
CA ARG A 9 50.80 17.82 -22.34
C ARG A 9 51.77 16.83 -22.96
N GLU A 10 51.48 15.54 -22.88
CA GLU A 10 52.05 14.54 -23.78
C GLU A 10 51.04 13.99 -24.72
N SER A 11 51.49 13.86 -25.94
CA SER A 11 50.82 13.50 -27.17
C SER A 11 50.84 11.99 -27.42
N ASP A 12 49.79 11.54 -28.08
CA ASP A 12 49.70 10.49 -29.11
C ASP A 12 50.29 9.09 -28.90
N SER A 13 49.37 8.16 -29.19
CA SER A 13 49.59 6.87 -29.84
C SER A 13 50.41 5.80 -29.11
N ASP A 14 49.68 4.83 -28.58
CA ASP A 14 50.19 3.46 -28.66
C ASP A 14 49.04 2.47 -28.86
N ILE A 15 48.97 2.01 -30.14
CA ILE A 15 48.21 0.85 -30.58
C ILE A 15 48.76 -0.38 -29.89
N CYS A 16 47.97 -1.00 -29.07
CA CYS A 16 48.30 -2.24 -28.37
C CYS A 16 48.40 -3.40 -29.37
N LYS A 17 49.59 -3.94 -29.60
CA LYS A 17 49.83 -5.17 -30.38
C LYS A 17 49.25 -6.39 -29.61
N PRO A 18 48.74 -7.41 -30.35
CA PRO A 18 48.17 -8.58 -29.70
C PRO A 18 49.27 -9.46 -29.05
N CYS A 19 49.17 -9.68 -27.75
CA CYS A 19 49.96 -10.71 -27.09
C CYS A 19 49.48 -12.08 -27.53
N ARG A 20 50.34 -12.83 -28.24
CA ARG A 20 50.27 -14.29 -28.33
C ARG A 20 50.84 -14.84 -27.03
N ASP A 21 50.03 -15.54 -26.22
CA ASP A 21 50.30 -16.87 -25.66
C ASP A 21 49.31 -17.18 -24.50
N GLY A 22 48.93 -18.36 -24.50
CA GLY A 22 47.91 -19.09 -23.81
C GLY A 22 47.68 -18.86 -22.30
N PHE A 23 46.48 -19.26 -21.89
CA PHE A 23 45.98 -19.37 -20.53
C PHE A 23 45.54 -18.07 -19.86
N ARG A 24 44.31 -17.71 -20.10
CA ARG A 24 43.25 -17.41 -19.14
C ARG A 24 41.98 -17.02 -19.90
N LYS A 25 41.05 -17.98 -20.09
CA LYS A 25 39.66 -17.66 -20.32
C LYS A 25 39.13 -16.99 -19.05
N GLY A 26 39.41 -15.70 -18.91
CA GLY A 26 38.69 -14.82 -18.02
C GLY A 26 37.30 -14.64 -18.63
N TYR A 27 36.27 -15.13 -17.96
CA TYR A 27 34.88 -14.84 -18.26
C TYR A 27 34.68 -13.32 -18.15
N CYS A 28 34.85 -12.60 -19.24
CA CYS A 28 34.21 -11.31 -19.43
C CYS A 28 32.76 -11.66 -19.85
N MET A 29 31.89 -11.91 -18.86
CA MET A 29 30.49 -11.82 -19.11
C MET A 29 30.20 -10.36 -19.38
N LEU A 30 30.17 -9.94 -20.65
CA LEU A 30 29.42 -8.79 -21.10
C LEU A 30 27.98 -9.08 -20.66
N THR A 31 27.57 -8.56 -19.50
CA THR A 31 26.17 -8.51 -19.12
C THR A 31 25.49 -7.71 -20.25
N GLU A 32 24.70 -8.39 -21.08
CA GLU A 32 23.86 -7.70 -22.04
C GLU A 32 23.11 -6.60 -21.29
N GLN A 33 23.28 -5.35 -21.75
CA GLN A 33 22.61 -4.23 -21.13
C GLN A 33 21.12 -4.41 -21.34
N LYS A 34 20.37 -4.63 -20.25
CA LYS A 34 18.92 -4.79 -20.31
C LYS A 34 18.29 -3.53 -20.89
N SER A 35 17.28 -3.71 -21.73
CA SER A 35 16.52 -2.58 -22.27
C SER A 35 15.81 -1.82 -21.13
N PHE A 36 15.74 -0.50 -21.26
CA PHE A 36 15.09 0.36 -20.26
C PHE A 36 13.62 -0.04 -20.08
N PHE A 37 13.24 -0.43 -18.88
CA PHE A 37 11.91 -0.96 -18.50
C PHE A 37 11.33 -1.98 -19.51
N GLY A 38 12.22 -2.84 -20.04
CA GLY A 38 11.84 -3.98 -20.87
C GLY A 38 11.21 -5.12 -20.06
N GLU A 39 10.89 -6.23 -20.73
CA GLU A 39 10.24 -7.38 -20.09
C GLU A 39 11.02 -7.94 -18.90
N GLU A 40 12.36 -7.84 -18.91
CA GLU A 40 13.27 -8.34 -17.88
C GLU A 40 13.56 -7.34 -16.74
N VAL A 41 12.86 -6.21 -16.69
CA VAL A 41 13.08 -5.24 -15.61
C VAL A 41 12.83 -5.91 -14.25
N LEU A 42 13.74 -5.70 -13.29
CA LEU A 42 13.76 -6.29 -11.93
C LEU A 42 13.92 -7.82 -11.86
N LEU A 43 14.10 -8.52 -12.98
CA LEU A 43 14.32 -9.96 -13.01
C LEU A 43 15.81 -10.25 -13.29
N SER A 44 16.50 -10.89 -12.35
CA SER A 44 17.95 -11.06 -12.40
C SER A 44 18.40 -12.43 -12.92
N THR A 45 17.50 -13.44 -12.93
CA THR A 45 17.81 -14.82 -13.31
C THR A 45 16.77 -15.38 -14.28
N PRO A 46 17.12 -16.39 -15.11
CA PRO A 46 16.14 -17.09 -15.95
C PRO A 46 14.97 -17.68 -15.15
N GLU A 47 15.24 -18.17 -13.93
CA GLU A 47 14.19 -18.68 -13.04
C GLU A 47 13.24 -17.56 -12.56
N ALA A 48 13.78 -16.38 -12.27
CA ALA A 48 12.94 -15.22 -11.93
C ALA A 48 12.01 -14.87 -13.09
N SER A 49 12.53 -14.85 -14.33
CA SER A 49 11.73 -14.56 -15.54
C SER A 49 10.66 -15.63 -15.77
N ARG A 50 10.97 -16.92 -15.56
CA ARG A 50 10.02 -18.02 -15.66
C ARG A 50 8.90 -17.88 -14.62
N LEU A 51 9.26 -17.72 -13.33
CA LEU A 51 8.29 -17.58 -12.24
C LEU A 51 7.39 -16.36 -12.43
N TYR A 52 7.94 -15.24 -12.89
CA TYR A 52 7.15 -14.06 -13.20
C TYR A 52 6.17 -14.32 -14.36
N ALA A 53 6.58 -15.00 -15.42
CA ALA A 53 5.73 -15.33 -16.56
C ALA A 53 4.48 -16.13 -16.12
N ASP A 54 4.62 -17.03 -15.14
CA ASP A 54 3.55 -17.87 -14.62
C ASP A 54 2.52 -17.08 -13.79
N VAL A 55 2.93 -15.97 -13.14
CA VAL A 55 2.04 -15.20 -12.26
C VAL A 55 1.61 -13.83 -12.79
N ARG A 56 2.27 -13.31 -13.83
CA ARG A 56 1.99 -11.95 -14.35
C ARG A 56 0.55 -11.76 -14.78
N ALA A 57 -0.11 -12.83 -15.18
CA ALA A 57 -1.50 -12.82 -15.67
C ALA A 57 -2.53 -13.19 -14.59
N LEU A 58 -2.13 -13.49 -13.36
CA LEU A 58 -3.07 -13.78 -12.29
C LEU A 58 -3.98 -12.58 -12.01
N PRO A 59 -5.24 -12.82 -11.61
CA PRO A 59 -6.12 -11.74 -11.21
C PRO A 59 -5.56 -10.95 -10.04
N ILE A 60 -6.11 -9.75 -9.82
CA ILE A 60 -5.79 -8.88 -8.68
C ILE A 60 -6.93 -8.93 -7.67
N VAL A 61 -6.55 -9.13 -6.42
CA VAL A 61 -7.37 -8.95 -5.22
C VAL A 61 -6.78 -7.79 -4.44
N ASP A 62 -7.36 -6.61 -4.57
CA ASP A 62 -6.94 -5.42 -3.84
C ASP A 62 -7.78 -5.27 -2.57
N TYR A 63 -7.27 -5.83 -1.49
CA TYR A 63 -8.00 -5.93 -0.23
C TYR A 63 -7.83 -4.73 0.70
N HIS A 64 -7.17 -3.68 0.23
CA HIS A 64 -7.13 -2.36 0.89
C HIS A 64 -6.71 -1.27 -0.09
N CYS A 65 -7.62 -0.34 -0.36
CA CYS A 65 -7.36 0.85 -1.17
C CYS A 65 -8.24 2.02 -0.71
N HIS A 66 -7.97 3.19 -1.30
CA HIS A 66 -8.74 4.42 -1.11
C HIS A 66 -9.38 4.91 -2.42
N LEU A 67 -9.65 3.99 -3.35
CA LEU A 67 -10.34 4.32 -4.59
C LEU A 67 -11.78 4.78 -4.32
N ASN A 68 -12.25 5.73 -5.12
CA ASN A 68 -13.60 6.21 -5.03
C ASN A 68 -14.55 5.23 -5.74
N GLU A 69 -15.40 4.57 -4.98
CA GLU A 69 -16.36 3.58 -5.46
C GLU A 69 -17.39 4.17 -6.44
N ARG A 70 -17.72 5.45 -6.30
CA ARG A 70 -18.62 6.15 -7.22
C ARG A 70 -17.99 6.30 -8.60
N GLU A 71 -16.70 6.60 -8.70
CA GLU A 71 -15.99 6.68 -9.99
C GLU A 71 -15.98 5.34 -10.72
N ILE A 72 -15.93 4.22 -9.99
CA ILE A 72 -16.06 2.87 -10.55
C ILE A 72 -17.47 2.63 -11.04
N ALA A 73 -18.47 2.96 -10.22
CA ALA A 73 -19.88 2.75 -10.53
C ALA A 73 -20.34 3.60 -11.73
N GLU A 74 -19.95 4.87 -11.79
CA GLU A 74 -20.25 5.78 -12.88
C GLU A 74 -19.38 5.54 -14.13
N ASN A 75 -18.35 4.69 -14.02
CA ASN A 75 -17.38 4.40 -15.07
C ASN A 75 -16.72 5.67 -15.61
N ARG A 76 -16.13 6.46 -14.71
CA ARG A 76 -15.55 7.76 -15.01
C ARG A 76 -14.50 7.69 -16.13
N ALA A 77 -14.46 8.73 -16.96
CA ALA A 77 -13.34 9.01 -17.85
C ALA A 77 -12.43 10.08 -17.24
N PHE A 78 -11.13 9.95 -17.43
CA PHE A 78 -10.18 10.99 -17.03
C PHE A 78 -9.97 11.97 -18.19
N PRO A 79 -9.97 13.29 -17.95
CA PRO A 79 -9.75 14.27 -18.98
C PRO A 79 -8.33 14.22 -19.53
N ASP A 80 -7.34 13.93 -18.67
CA ASP A 80 -5.93 13.86 -19.03
C ASP A 80 -5.10 13.03 -18.05
N LEU A 81 -3.84 12.77 -18.44
CA LEU A 81 -2.86 12.02 -17.67
C LEU A 81 -2.51 12.71 -16.34
N GLY A 82 -2.49 14.04 -16.34
CA GLY A 82 -2.13 14.82 -15.16
C GLY A 82 -3.15 14.64 -14.05
N GLU A 83 -4.44 14.66 -14.35
CA GLU A 83 -5.48 14.38 -13.37
C GLU A 83 -5.43 12.92 -12.88
N LEU A 84 -5.26 11.94 -13.78
CA LEU A 84 -5.11 10.54 -13.41
C LEU A 84 -3.96 10.32 -12.43
N TRP A 85 -2.84 11.04 -12.58
CA TRP A 85 -1.65 10.86 -11.78
C TRP A 85 -1.56 11.75 -10.54
N LEU A 86 -2.03 12.98 -10.64
CA LEU A 86 -1.78 14.03 -9.63
C LEU A 86 -3.05 14.50 -8.91
N GLY A 87 -4.21 13.99 -9.32
CA GLY A 87 -5.49 14.38 -8.72
C GLY A 87 -5.65 14.01 -7.24
N GLY A 88 -4.95 12.97 -6.77
CA GLY A 88 -5.09 12.48 -5.39
C GLY A 88 -3.85 11.79 -4.81
N ASP A 89 -2.73 11.75 -5.54
CA ASP A 89 -1.53 10.98 -5.15
C ASP A 89 -0.57 11.78 -4.27
N HIS A 90 -0.71 11.63 -2.97
CA HIS A 90 0.14 12.30 -1.99
C HIS A 90 1.61 11.83 -2.01
N TYR A 91 1.95 10.68 -2.60
CA TYR A 91 3.34 10.26 -2.84
C TYR A 91 4.01 11.17 -3.86
N LYS A 92 3.36 11.41 -5.01
CA LYS A 92 3.85 12.31 -6.05
C LYS A 92 3.94 13.74 -5.53
N TRP A 93 2.93 14.22 -4.80
CA TRP A 93 2.94 15.54 -4.16
C TRP A 93 4.12 15.74 -3.20
N ARG A 94 4.41 14.71 -2.39
CA ARG A 94 5.56 14.72 -1.48
C ARG A 94 6.88 14.81 -2.25
N ALA A 95 7.06 14.04 -3.32
CA ALA A 95 8.26 14.07 -4.15
C ALA A 95 8.46 15.45 -4.80
N MET A 96 7.40 16.04 -5.36
CA MET A 96 7.44 17.38 -5.94
C MET A 96 7.86 18.43 -4.92
N ARG A 97 7.35 18.38 -3.70
CA ARG A 97 7.77 19.29 -2.61
C ARG A 97 9.23 19.11 -2.21
N LEU A 98 9.72 17.88 -2.13
CA LEU A 98 11.13 17.60 -1.82
C LEU A 98 12.07 18.20 -2.87
N CYS A 99 11.62 18.35 -4.11
CA CYS A 99 12.36 18.99 -5.20
C CYS A 99 12.10 20.51 -5.29
N GLY A 100 11.35 21.10 -4.36
CA GLY A 100 11.12 22.55 -4.30
C GLY A 100 10.05 23.08 -5.26
N VAL A 101 9.19 22.20 -5.81
CA VAL A 101 8.06 22.64 -6.65
C VAL A 101 7.08 23.45 -5.83
N GLU A 102 6.64 24.58 -6.38
CA GLU A 102 5.67 25.46 -5.72
C GLU A 102 4.31 24.77 -5.53
N GLU A 103 3.64 25.03 -4.40
CA GLU A 103 2.40 24.37 -4.02
C GLU A 103 1.25 24.59 -5.05
N ARG A 104 1.27 25.68 -5.82
CA ARG A 104 0.30 25.92 -6.89
C ARG A 104 0.28 24.82 -7.95
N TYR A 105 1.44 24.17 -8.18
CA TYR A 105 1.58 23.05 -9.14
C TYR A 105 1.39 21.68 -8.48
N ILE A 106 1.14 21.61 -7.19
CA ILE A 106 0.96 20.37 -6.45
C ILE A 106 -0.51 20.18 -6.10
N THR A 107 -0.99 20.88 -5.06
CA THR A 107 -2.40 20.83 -4.62
C THR A 107 -3.17 22.09 -4.99
N GLY A 108 -2.49 23.14 -5.50
CA GLY A 108 -3.11 24.41 -5.89
C GLY A 108 -3.79 24.36 -7.26
N ASN A 109 -4.04 25.53 -7.83
CA ASN A 109 -4.97 25.76 -8.94
C ASN A 109 -4.32 25.79 -10.34
N ALA A 110 -3.04 25.41 -10.49
CA ALA A 110 -2.45 25.21 -11.82
C ALA A 110 -3.23 24.09 -12.56
N ASP A 111 -3.29 24.18 -13.89
CA ASP A 111 -3.89 23.10 -14.67
C ASP A 111 -3.08 21.81 -14.61
N TYR A 112 -3.68 20.68 -14.97
CA TYR A 112 -3.02 19.38 -14.85
C TYR A 112 -1.88 19.17 -15.82
N HIS A 113 -1.83 19.85 -16.97
CA HIS A 113 -0.68 19.83 -17.87
C HIS A 113 0.53 20.54 -17.24
N GLU A 114 0.33 21.74 -16.66
CA GLU A 114 1.38 22.44 -15.94
C GLU A 114 1.92 21.60 -14.75
N LYS A 115 1.01 20.99 -13.98
CA LYS A 115 1.38 20.07 -12.86
C LYS A 115 2.19 18.88 -13.36
N TYR A 116 1.75 18.25 -14.44
CA TYR A 116 2.43 17.14 -15.08
C TYR A 116 3.85 17.51 -15.54
N LEU A 117 4.01 18.66 -16.19
CA LEU A 117 5.33 19.12 -16.65
C LEU A 117 6.28 19.32 -15.45
N ARG A 118 5.81 19.85 -14.32
CA ARG A 118 6.62 19.96 -13.10
C ARG A 118 6.98 18.59 -12.50
N TYR A 119 6.09 17.62 -12.59
CA TYR A 119 6.40 16.26 -12.20
C TYR A 119 7.43 15.61 -13.14
N ALA A 120 7.30 15.77 -14.44
CA ALA A 120 8.27 15.30 -15.42
C ALA A 120 9.66 15.94 -15.24
N GLU A 121 9.71 17.24 -14.89
CA GLU A 121 10.96 17.97 -14.63
C GLU A 121 11.75 17.36 -13.44
N ILE A 122 11.07 16.95 -12.37
CA ILE A 122 11.73 16.38 -11.18
C ILE A 122 11.98 14.87 -11.31
N PHE A 123 11.35 14.21 -12.28
CA PHE A 123 11.34 12.76 -12.39
C PHE A 123 12.73 12.11 -12.47
N PRO A 124 13.74 12.67 -13.20
CA PRO A 124 15.10 12.12 -13.19
C PRO A 124 15.77 12.09 -11.80
N GLN A 125 15.28 12.87 -10.84
CA GLN A 125 15.82 12.88 -9.46
C GLN A 125 15.30 11.72 -8.60
N LEU A 126 14.32 10.95 -9.10
CA LEU A 126 13.66 9.88 -8.36
C LEU A 126 14.42 8.54 -8.40
N CYS A 127 15.73 8.55 -8.67
CA CYS A 127 16.54 7.33 -8.71
C CYS A 127 16.38 6.51 -7.41
N GLY A 128 15.94 5.25 -7.54
CA GLY A 128 15.69 4.36 -6.39
C GLY A 128 14.39 4.61 -5.62
N ASN A 129 13.69 5.71 -5.89
CA ASN A 129 12.37 5.97 -5.33
C ASN A 129 11.31 5.07 -5.99
N PRO A 130 10.31 4.53 -5.26
CA PRO A 130 9.26 3.70 -5.86
C PRO A 130 8.49 4.40 -6.97
N LEU A 131 8.31 5.72 -6.91
CA LEU A 131 7.62 6.49 -7.95
C LEU A 131 8.30 6.37 -9.32
N TYR A 132 9.63 6.20 -9.37
CA TYR A 132 10.33 5.99 -10.64
C TYR A 132 9.89 4.70 -11.32
N TYR A 133 9.81 3.61 -10.56
CA TYR A 133 9.35 2.32 -11.06
C TYR A 133 7.87 2.33 -11.41
N TRP A 134 7.03 2.82 -10.50
CA TRP A 134 5.58 2.81 -10.69
C TRP A 134 5.17 3.64 -11.89
N THR A 135 5.66 4.88 -12.00
CA THR A 135 5.32 5.76 -13.13
C THR A 135 5.75 5.16 -14.48
N GLN A 136 6.96 4.59 -14.57
CA GLN A 136 7.40 3.93 -15.81
C GLN A 136 6.60 2.66 -16.12
N MET A 137 6.20 1.90 -15.09
CA MET A 137 5.31 0.75 -15.26
C MET A 137 3.89 1.17 -15.68
N GLU A 138 3.36 2.25 -15.09
CA GLU A 138 2.07 2.83 -15.49
C GLU A 138 2.11 3.24 -16.98
N LEU A 139 3.18 3.90 -17.43
CA LEU A 139 3.38 4.24 -18.84
C LEU A 139 3.42 3.02 -19.74
N SER A 140 4.20 2.02 -19.36
CA SER A 140 4.35 0.79 -20.13
C SER A 140 3.07 -0.05 -20.17
N LEU A 141 2.47 -0.31 -18.98
CA LEU A 141 1.36 -1.26 -18.86
C LEU A 141 0.02 -0.67 -19.32
N LEU A 142 -0.23 0.63 -19.07
CA LEU A 142 -1.48 1.28 -19.48
C LEU A 142 -1.42 1.82 -20.90
N PHE A 143 -0.27 2.38 -21.33
CA PHE A 143 -0.21 3.16 -22.56
C PHE A 143 0.73 2.57 -23.61
N GLY A 144 1.51 1.53 -23.26
CA GLY A 144 2.52 0.95 -24.17
C GLY A 144 3.70 1.89 -24.43
N ILE A 145 3.95 2.85 -23.52
CA ILE A 145 5.00 3.85 -23.65
C ILE A 145 6.25 3.36 -22.92
N HIS A 146 7.36 3.22 -23.63
CA HIS A 146 8.66 2.77 -23.12
C HIS A 146 9.71 3.88 -23.08
N LEU A 147 9.32 5.14 -23.36
CA LEU A 147 10.20 6.29 -23.23
C LEU A 147 10.42 6.62 -21.75
N PRO A 148 11.65 6.97 -21.33
CA PRO A 148 11.89 7.46 -19.99
C PRO A 148 11.20 8.82 -19.81
N LEU A 149 10.42 8.97 -18.72
CA LEU A 149 9.82 10.26 -18.40
C LEU A 149 10.93 11.25 -17.99
N GLY A 150 10.85 12.45 -18.53
CA GLY A 150 11.77 13.53 -18.21
C GLY A 150 11.44 14.78 -19.03
N PRO A 151 12.17 15.89 -18.81
CA PRO A 151 11.88 17.15 -19.51
C PRO A 151 11.82 17.04 -21.03
N ASP A 152 12.74 16.24 -21.61
CA ASP A 152 12.89 16.12 -23.06
C ASP A 152 11.80 15.24 -23.72
N THR A 153 11.13 14.40 -22.96
CA THR A 153 10.13 13.44 -23.45
C THR A 153 8.72 13.75 -22.95
N ALA A 154 8.57 14.72 -22.07
CA ALA A 154 7.32 15.01 -21.38
C ALA A 154 6.16 15.26 -22.34
N GLU A 155 6.32 16.12 -23.35
CA GLU A 155 5.25 16.45 -24.29
C GLU A 155 4.87 15.27 -25.18
N GLU A 156 5.84 14.48 -25.65
CA GLU A 156 5.57 13.29 -26.46
C GLU A 156 4.80 12.24 -25.66
N ILE A 157 5.17 12.04 -24.39
CA ILE A 157 4.47 11.14 -23.47
C ILE A 157 3.07 11.65 -23.17
N TRP A 158 2.92 12.95 -22.90
CA TRP A 158 1.62 13.59 -22.67
C TRP A 158 0.67 13.35 -23.83
N ASP A 159 1.08 13.67 -25.04
CA ASP A 159 0.26 13.51 -26.24
C ASP A 159 -0.12 12.05 -26.50
N THR A 160 0.84 11.15 -26.32
CA THR A 160 0.62 9.72 -26.59
C THR A 160 -0.29 9.09 -25.54
N ALA A 161 -0.07 9.38 -24.27
CA ALA A 161 -0.88 8.87 -23.17
C ALA A 161 -2.32 9.40 -23.24
N ASN A 162 -2.50 10.70 -23.53
CA ASN A 162 -3.84 11.30 -23.63
C ASN A 162 -4.64 10.79 -24.83
N ARG A 163 -3.99 10.51 -25.97
CA ARG A 163 -4.68 9.83 -27.10
C ARG A 163 -5.21 8.46 -26.71
N ALA A 164 -4.44 7.69 -25.93
CA ALA A 164 -4.89 6.38 -25.43
C ALA A 164 -5.96 6.54 -24.35
N LEU A 165 -5.81 7.51 -23.45
CA LEU A 165 -6.74 7.77 -22.35
C LEU A 165 -8.12 8.24 -22.83
N ALA A 166 -8.20 8.96 -23.95
CA ALA A 166 -9.45 9.44 -24.52
C ALA A 166 -10.48 8.31 -24.82
N GLY A 167 -10.00 7.09 -25.06
CA GLY A 167 -10.83 5.89 -25.27
C GLY A 167 -10.96 4.99 -24.02
N MET A 168 -10.42 5.40 -22.88
CA MET A 168 -10.29 4.57 -21.68
C MET A 168 -11.10 5.15 -20.52
N ARG A 169 -11.80 4.28 -19.82
CA ARG A 169 -12.55 4.61 -18.60
C ARG A 169 -12.04 3.78 -17.43
N VAL A 170 -12.49 4.09 -16.22
CA VAL A 170 -12.11 3.39 -14.99
C VAL A 170 -12.24 1.87 -15.14
N ARG A 171 -13.37 1.36 -15.66
CA ARG A 171 -13.58 -0.11 -15.79
C ARG A 171 -12.66 -0.74 -16.84
N ASP A 172 -12.23 0.01 -17.86
CA ASP A 172 -11.27 -0.50 -18.84
C ASP A 172 -9.89 -0.68 -18.20
N ILE A 173 -9.50 0.23 -17.29
CA ILE A 173 -8.28 0.10 -16.47
C ILE A 173 -8.37 -1.15 -15.59
N LEU A 174 -9.48 -1.32 -14.86
CA LEU A 174 -9.70 -2.49 -14.01
C LEU A 174 -9.62 -3.80 -14.79
N THR A 175 -10.27 -3.85 -15.97
CA THR A 175 -10.24 -5.01 -16.87
C THR A 175 -8.82 -5.28 -17.38
N ARG A 176 -8.07 -4.25 -17.78
CA ARG A 176 -6.70 -4.38 -18.27
C ARG A 176 -5.76 -5.00 -17.23
N PHE A 177 -5.92 -4.61 -15.96
CA PHE A 177 -5.18 -5.19 -14.84
C PHE A 177 -5.78 -6.48 -14.28
N ARG A 178 -6.92 -6.95 -14.80
CA ARG A 178 -7.65 -8.13 -14.31
C ARG A 178 -8.02 -8.03 -12.83
N VAL A 179 -8.50 -6.87 -12.41
CA VAL A 179 -8.94 -6.66 -11.03
C VAL A 179 -10.26 -7.39 -10.79
N ARG A 180 -10.29 -8.30 -9.83
CA ARG A 180 -11.46 -9.12 -9.47
C ARG A 180 -12.13 -8.66 -8.19
N TYR A 181 -11.38 -8.07 -7.30
CA TYR A 181 -11.89 -7.62 -6.02
C TYR A 181 -11.22 -6.32 -5.59
N ILE A 182 -12.01 -5.40 -5.09
CA ILE A 182 -11.59 -4.13 -4.52
C ILE A 182 -12.28 -3.98 -3.18
N ALA A 183 -11.50 -3.82 -2.10
CA ALA A 183 -11.99 -3.37 -0.81
C ALA A 183 -11.65 -1.89 -0.66
N THR A 184 -12.68 -1.05 -0.68
CA THR A 184 -12.57 0.39 -0.45
C THR A 184 -12.33 0.70 1.03
N THR A 185 -12.30 1.95 1.42
CA THR A 185 -12.14 2.35 2.83
C THR A 185 -13.29 3.28 3.20
N ASP A 186 -14.24 2.77 4.00
CA ASP A 186 -15.53 3.43 4.19
C ASP A 186 -15.82 3.77 5.64
N ASP A 187 -16.31 5.00 5.86
CA ASP A 187 -16.79 5.46 7.15
C ASP A 187 -18.09 4.72 7.53
N PRO A 188 -18.31 4.35 8.81
CA PRO A 188 -19.53 3.68 9.26
C PRO A 188 -20.85 4.33 8.85
N VAL A 189 -20.88 5.64 8.64
CA VAL A 189 -22.10 6.34 8.21
C VAL A 189 -22.32 6.34 6.69
N SER A 190 -21.38 5.80 5.92
CA SER A 190 -21.48 5.73 4.45
C SER A 190 -22.73 4.98 4.00
N PRO A 191 -23.47 5.49 3.00
CA PRO A 191 -24.70 4.85 2.53
C PRO A 191 -24.45 3.63 1.64
N LEU A 192 -23.23 3.36 1.22
CA LEU A 192 -22.77 2.23 0.41
C LEU A 192 -23.47 2.05 -0.94
N ASN A 193 -24.03 3.12 -1.51
CA ASN A 193 -24.85 3.08 -2.72
C ASN A 193 -24.10 2.68 -3.99
N TRP A 194 -22.75 2.74 -3.96
CA TRP A 194 -21.89 2.54 -5.12
C TRP A 194 -21.08 1.24 -5.06
N HIS A 195 -21.30 0.41 -4.04
CA HIS A 195 -20.71 -0.91 -3.93
C HIS A 195 -21.50 -1.93 -4.72
N GLY A 196 -20.84 -2.93 -5.28
CA GLY A 196 -21.47 -3.95 -6.10
C GLY A 196 -20.53 -4.62 -7.09
N VAL A 197 -21.07 -5.24 -8.13
CA VAL A 197 -20.31 -5.93 -9.17
C VAL A 197 -20.35 -5.12 -10.45
N TYR A 198 -19.18 -4.80 -10.99
CA TYR A 198 -19.02 -4.03 -12.22
C TYR A 198 -18.18 -4.81 -13.23
N GLY A 199 -18.83 -5.46 -14.17
CA GLY A 199 -18.17 -6.44 -15.04
C GLY A 199 -17.67 -7.62 -14.23
N ASP A 200 -16.37 -7.87 -14.30
CA ASP A 200 -15.70 -8.94 -13.56
C ASP A 200 -15.14 -8.50 -12.19
N THR A 201 -15.35 -7.26 -11.78
CA THR A 201 -14.81 -6.68 -10.57
C THR A 201 -15.89 -6.54 -9.50
N THR A 202 -15.67 -7.14 -8.33
CA THR A 202 -16.45 -6.89 -7.11
C THR A 202 -15.86 -5.72 -6.35
N VAL A 203 -16.67 -4.70 -6.05
CA VAL A 203 -16.31 -3.57 -5.19
C VAL A 203 -17.08 -3.72 -3.88
N ALA A 204 -16.37 -4.04 -2.81
CA ALA A 204 -16.93 -4.27 -1.48
C ALA A 204 -16.47 -3.19 -0.49
N PRO A 205 -17.32 -2.81 0.48
CA PRO A 205 -16.91 -1.85 1.50
C PRO A 205 -15.97 -2.49 2.53
N THR A 206 -15.10 -1.67 3.11
CA THR A 206 -14.34 -2.00 4.32
C THR A 206 -14.82 -1.13 5.47
N PHE A 207 -15.13 -1.74 6.61
CA PHE A 207 -15.60 -1.03 7.80
C PHE A 207 -14.44 -0.33 8.51
N ARG A 208 -14.34 1.01 8.40
CA ARG A 208 -13.28 1.82 9.04
C ARG A 208 -13.85 2.80 10.06
N PRO A 209 -13.97 2.40 11.33
CA PRO A 209 -14.61 3.20 12.36
C PRO A 209 -13.71 4.26 13.02
N ASP A 210 -12.53 4.56 12.50
CA ASP A 210 -11.55 5.46 13.12
C ASP A 210 -12.15 6.80 13.56
N ARG A 211 -12.97 7.42 12.70
CA ARG A 211 -13.65 8.67 13.00
C ARG A 211 -14.66 8.51 14.14
N MET A 212 -15.35 7.39 14.21
CA MET A 212 -16.28 7.10 15.31
C MET A 212 -15.53 6.87 16.62
N LEU A 213 -14.38 6.19 16.55
CA LEU A 213 -13.53 5.92 17.71
C LEU A 213 -12.79 7.17 18.23
N SER A 214 -12.76 8.27 17.47
CA SER A 214 -12.31 9.58 17.96
C SER A 214 -13.26 10.16 19.00
N LEU A 215 -14.54 9.75 18.99
CA LEU A 215 -15.63 10.20 19.85
C LEU A 215 -15.96 11.69 19.73
N ASP A 216 -15.63 12.32 18.60
CA ASP A 216 -15.98 13.69 18.32
C ASP A 216 -17.52 13.86 18.23
N ALA A 217 -18.04 14.97 18.73
CA ALA A 217 -19.48 15.20 18.82
C ALA A 217 -20.22 15.08 17.48
N ASP A 218 -19.61 15.60 16.41
CA ASP A 218 -20.20 15.52 15.06
C ASP A 218 -20.24 14.07 14.57
N ALA A 219 -19.16 13.29 14.78
CA ALA A 219 -19.10 11.87 14.44
C ALA A 219 -20.17 11.06 15.18
N LEU A 220 -20.35 11.32 16.48
CA LEU A 220 -21.37 10.66 17.28
C LEU A 220 -22.79 11.00 16.83
N THR A 221 -23.05 12.25 16.46
CA THR A 221 -24.34 12.73 15.95
C THR A 221 -24.68 12.05 14.61
N GLU A 222 -23.74 12.00 13.68
CA GLU A 222 -23.91 11.34 12.40
C GLU A 222 -24.12 9.84 12.55
N LEU A 223 -23.36 9.20 13.46
CA LEU A 223 -23.53 7.76 13.75
C LEU A 223 -24.90 7.48 14.34
N ALA A 224 -25.38 8.32 15.28
CA ALA A 224 -26.69 8.21 15.89
C ALA A 224 -27.78 8.24 14.82
N ALA A 225 -27.70 9.20 13.88
CA ALA A 225 -28.63 9.35 12.77
C ALA A 225 -28.56 8.14 11.81
N ALA A 226 -27.36 7.71 11.41
CA ALA A 226 -27.19 6.61 10.46
C ALA A 226 -27.60 5.25 11.03
N ALA A 227 -27.50 5.06 12.36
CA ALA A 227 -27.84 3.84 13.05
C ALA A 227 -29.26 3.86 13.68
N ASP A 228 -29.96 4.97 13.63
CA ASP A 228 -31.21 5.19 14.35
C ASP A 228 -31.11 4.75 15.84
N THR A 229 -30.09 5.29 16.55
CA THR A 229 -29.73 4.86 17.89
C THR A 229 -29.07 6.01 18.67
N ASP A 230 -29.50 6.24 19.91
CA ASP A 230 -28.84 7.22 20.77
C ASP A 230 -27.40 6.79 21.13
N THR A 231 -26.42 7.67 20.90
CA THR A 231 -25.00 7.48 21.22
C THR A 231 -24.56 8.16 22.49
N GLY A 232 -25.47 8.71 23.28
CA GLY A 232 -25.15 9.42 24.54
C GLY A 232 -24.55 8.50 25.62
N SER A 233 -24.86 7.21 25.61
CA SER A 233 -24.28 6.20 26.48
C SER A 233 -23.33 5.26 25.75
N LEU A 234 -22.40 4.62 26.48
CA LEU A 234 -21.49 3.61 25.92
C LEU A 234 -22.25 2.47 25.23
N GLU A 235 -23.31 1.97 25.86
CA GLU A 235 -24.10 0.87 25.31
C GLU A 235 -24.85 1.30 24.04
N GLY A 236 -25.39 2.52 24.01
CA GLY A 236 -26.00 3.08 22.80
C GLY A 236 -25.01 3.25 21.67
N PHE A 237 -23.79 3.77 21.97
CA PHE A 237 -22.70 3.89 20.99
C PHE A 237 -22.29 2.53 20.42
N LYS A 238 -22.09 1.53 21.28
CA LYS A 238 -21.79 0.16 20.87
C LYS A 238 -22.89 -0.43 20.00
N LEU A 239 -24.15 -0.23 20.35
CA LEU A 239 -25.29 -0.69 19.56
C LEU A 239 -25.32 -0.03 18.19
N ALA A 240 -25.05 1.27 18.12
CA ALA A 240 -24.98 2.01 16.86
C ALA A 240 -23.87 1.46 15.94
N LEU A 241 -22.66 1.19 16.48
CA LEU A 241 -21.57 0.56 15.75
C LEU A 241 -21.97 -0.83 15.21
N ILE A 242 -22.63 -1.66 16.02
CA ILE A 242 -23.09 -3.00 15.58
C ILE A 242 -24.13 -2.90 14.47
N ARG A 243 -25.12 -2.00 14.58
CA ARG A 243 -26.11 -1.80 13.51
C ARG A 243 -25.45 -1.40 12.19
N ARG A 244 -24.47 -0.50 12.25
CA ARG A 244 -23.72 -0.10 11.05
C ARG A 244 -22.85 -1.22 10.52
N LEU A 245 -22.19 -1.99 11.37
CA LEU A 245 -21.40 -3.15 10.98
C LEU A 245 -22.30 -4.21 10.29
N ASP A 246 -23.49 -4.49 10.82
CA ASP A 246 -24.46 -5.41 10.19
C ASP A 246 -24.92 -4.91 8.83
N TYR A 247 -25.13 -3.60 8.71
CA TYR A 247 -25.42 -2.96 7.43
C TYR A 247 -24.28 -3.17 6.41
N PHE A 248 -23.03 -2.97 6.81
CA PHE A 248 -21.87 -3.21 5.96
C PHE A 248 -21.72 -4.68 5.54
N VAL A 249 -21.92 -5.61 6.46
CA VAL A 249 -21.89 -7.05 6.17
C VAL A 249 -22.96 -7.44 5.16
N ALA A 250 -24.17 -6.88 5.28
CA ALA A 250 -25.23 -7.06 4.31
C ALA A 250 -24.91 -6.53 2.90
N HIS A 251 -23.95 -5.56 2.81
CA HIS A 251 -23.43 -5.03 1.55
C HIS A 251 -22.11 -5.70 1.10
N GLY A 252 -21.78 -6.87 1.64
CA GLY A 252 -20.62 -7.66 1.21
C GLY A 252 -19.32 -7.35 1.92
N CYS A 253 -19.32 -6.53 2.97
CA CYS A 253 -18.14 -6.25 3.78
C CYS A 253 -17.58 -7.53 4.41
N ARG A 254 -16.26 -7.75 4.26
CA ARG A 254 -15.52 -8.89 4.82
C ARG A 254 -14.35 -8.44 5.68
N ILE A 255 -14.03 -7.15 5.66
CA ILE A 255 -12.81 -6.59 6.18
C ILE A 255 -13.15 -5.37 7.03
N SER A 256 -12.50 -5.23 8.18
CA SER A 256 -12.40 -3.97 8.89
C SER A 256 -10.99 -3.41 8.77
N ASP A 257 -10.85 -2.09 8.91
CA ASP A 257 -9.58 -1.39 8.85
C ASP A 257 -9.48 -0.37 9.98
N HIS A 258 -8.29 -0.26 10.57
CA HIS A 258 -8.02 0.65 11.68
C HIS A 258 -6.67 1.33 11.47
N GLY A 259 -6.68 2.66 11.32
CA GLY A 259 -5.49 3.50 11.33
C GLY A 259 -5.25 4.05 12.74
N MET A 260 -4.25 3.52 13.43
CA MET A 260 -4.05 3.78 14.87
C MET A 260 -2.91 4.76 15.13
N ASP A 261 -3.17 5.80 15.89
CA ASP A 261 -2.14 6.71 16.39
C ASP A 261 -1.33 6.11 17.54
N PHE A 262 -1.91 5.14 18.27
CA PHE A 262 -1.26 4.37 19.33
C PHE A 262 -1.75 2.92 19.30
N LEU A 263 -0.91 2.00 19.76
CA LEU A 263 -1.28 0.60 19.83
C LEU A 263 -2.24 0.34 21.02
N PRO A 264 -3.26 -0.51 20.82
CA PRO A 264 -4.14 -0.91 21.90
C PRO A 264 -3.37 -1.71 22.98
N ALA A 265 -3.87 -1.71 24.19
CA ALA A 265 -3.39 -2.50 25.31
C ALA A 265 -4.50 -3.44 25.79
N GLU A 266 -4.30 -4.07 26.92
CA GLU A 266 -5.34 -4.86 27.58
C GLU A 266 -6.64 -4.05 27.78
N ASP A 267 -7.76 -4.73 27.60
CA ASP A 267 -9.08 -4.16 27.86
C ASP A 267 -9.29 -4.00 29.36
N CYS A 268 -9.49 -2.77 29.82
CA CYS A 268 -9.76 -2.48 31.22
C CYS A 268 -11.18 -2.86 31.68
N GLY A 269 -12.11 -3.05 30.75
CA GLY A 269 -13.48 -3.52 30.98
C GLY A 269 -14.34 -2.78 32.05
N GLY A 270 -15.56 -3.22 32.17
CA GLY A 270 -16.44 -2.93 33.33
C GLY A 270 -16.82 -1.46 33.51
N ARG A 271 -17.00 -1.07 34.79
CA ARG A 271 -17.46 0.27 35.20
C ARG A 271 -16.52 1.39 34.73
N ARG A 272 -15.21 1.14 34.73
CA ARG A 272 -14.18 2.12 34.31
C ARG A 272 -14.44 2.67 32.90
N VAL A 273 -14.76 1.80 31.95
CA VAL A 273 -15.00 2.20 30.57
C VAL A 273 -16.26 3.05 30.42
N ALA A 274 -17.32 2.73 31.15
CA ALA A 274 -18.54 3.54 31.14
C ALA A 274 -18.29 4.94 31.72
N GLU A 275 -17.50 5.04 32.80
CA GLU A 275 -17.08 6.32 33.38
C GLU A 275 -16.21 7.13 32.39
N LEU A 276 -15.27 6.48 31.67
CA LEU A 276 -14.47 7.14 30.64
C LEU A 276 -15.35 7.65 29.50
N TYR A 277 -16.29 6.84 29.00
CA TYR A 277 -17.19 7.26 27.95
C TYR A 277 -18.08 8.45 28.36
N ALA A 278 -18.56 8.46 29.58
CA ALA A 278 -19.41 9.55 30.10
C ALA A 278 -18.70 10.91 30.15
N ARG A 279 -17.36 10.92 30.28
CA ARG A 279 -16.53 12.13 30.29
C ARG A 279 -15.56 12.23 29.10
N ARG A 280 -15.90 11.62 27.97
CA ARG A 280 -15.04 11.47 26.78
C ARG A 280 -14.41 12.78 26.26
N ASP A 281 -15.06 13.91 26.51
CA ASP A 281 -14.57 15.22 26.05
C ASP A 281 -13.37 15.75 26.88
N THR A 282 -13.11 15.14 28.05
CA THR A 282 -12.09 15.59 29.03
C THR A 282 -11.04 14.55 29.34
N LEU A 283 -10.93 13.49 28.54
CA LEU A 283 -9.97 12.40 28.76
C LEU A 283 -8.52 12.85 28.55
N THR A 284 -7.63 12.39 29.42
CA THR A 284 -6.19 12.41 29.16
C THR A 284 -5.84 11.47 28.01
N ALA A 285 -4.61 11.57 27.50
CA ALA A 285 -4.13 10.68 26.41
C ALA A 285 -4.17 9.19 26.82
N ASP A 286 -3.78 8.88 28.07
CA ASP A 286 -3.79 7.51 28.58
C ASP A 286 -5.22 6.97 28.73
N GLU A 287 -6.14 7.76 29.27
CA GLU A 287 -7.56 7.40 29.39
C GLU A 287 -8.24 7.21 28.03
N ARG A 288 -7.86 8.01 27.06
CA ARG A 288 -8.32 7.84 25.67
C ARG A 288 -7.80 6.53 25.10
N GLY A 289 -6.56 6.17 25.41
CA GLY A 289 -5.96 4.88 25.04
C GLY A 289 -6.66 3.68 25.68
N GLU A 290 -7.05 3.79 26.98
CA GLU A 290 -7.83 2.76 27.67
C GLU A 290 -9.19 2.55 27.01
N LEU A 291 -9.94 3.64 26.76
CA LEU A 291 -11.25 3.59 26.12
C LEU A 291 -11.17 3.03 24.70
N PHE A 292 -10.20 3.49 23.90
CA PHE A 292 -9.95 2.98 22.58
C PHE A 292 -9.66 1.47 22.58
N SER A 293 -8.80 0.98 23.49
CA SER A 293 -8.47 -0.45 23.60
C SER A 293 -9.71 -1.30 23.87
N HIS A 294 -10.59 -0.83 24.76
CA HIS A 294 -11.87 -1.49 25.02
C HIS A 294 -12.78 -1.52 23.79
N LEU A 295 -12.94 -0.38 23.11
CA LEU A 295 -13.82 -0.28 21.94
C LEU A 295 -13.29 -1.13 20.78
N LEU A 296 -11.97 -1.17 20.57
CA LEU A 296 -11.38 -2.05 19.58
C LEU A 296 -11.55 -3.53 19.94
N ALA A 297 -11.41 -3.90 21.22
CA ALA A 297 -11.66 -5.25 21.69
C ALA A 297 -13.12 -5.67 21.49
N PHE A 298 -14.08 -4.78 21.78
CA PHE A 298 -15.50 -4.98 21.50
C PHE A 298 -15.76 -5.19 20.00
N LEU A 299 -15.13 -4.40 19.13
CA LEU A 299 -15.26 -4.56 17.69
C LEU A 299 -14.60 -5.87 17.21
N ALA A 300 -13.47 -6.28 17.78
CA ALA A 300 -12.84 -7.56 17.45
C ALA A 300 -13.76 -8.75 17.76
N ASP A 301 -14.48 -8.74 18.89
CA ASP A 301 -15.53 -9.71 19.21
C ASP A 301 -16.61 -9.72 18.10
N ALA A 302 -17.06 -8.55 17.68
CA ALA A 302 -18.07 -8.41 16.64
C ALA A 302 -17.58 -8.88 15.27
N TYR A 303 -16.32 -8.64 14.92
CA TYR A 303 -15.69 -9.12 13.69
C TYR A 303 -15.54 -10.65 13.70
N THR A 304 -15.13 -11.21 14.82
CA THR A 304 -15.01 -12.66 15.00
C THR A 304 -16.36 -13.35 14.80
N ALA A 305 -17.42 -12.82 15.40
CA ALA A 305 -18.78 -13.34 15.27
C ALA A 305 -19.31 -13.31 13.82
N ARG A 306 -18.75 -12.44 12.96
CA ARG A 306 -19.13 -12.28 11.54
C ARG A 306 -18.11 -12.85 10.57
N ASP A 307 -17.09 -13.56 11.07
CA ASP A 307 -16.01 -14.15 10.30
C ASP A 307 -15.27 -13.12 9.40
N MET A 308 -15.13 -11.90 9.89
CA MET A 308 -14.43 -10.81 9.22
C MET A 308 -12.93 -10.84 9.49
N VAL A 309 -12.17 -10.17 8.64
CA VAL A 309 -10.73 -9.91 8.82
C VAL A 309 -10.55 -8.51 9.42
N MET A 310 -9.72 -8.39 10.43
CA MET A 310 -9.33 -7.12 11.05
C MET A 310 -7.96 -6.67 10.52
N GLN A 311 -7.87 -5.49 9.92
CA GLN A 311 -6.62 -4.86 9.52
C GLN A 311 -6.21 -3.79 10.52
N LEU A 312 -4.96 -3.82 10.99
CA LEU A 312 -4.41 -2.88 11.95
C LEU A 312 -3.20 -2.15 11.35
N HIS A 313 -3.37 -0.87 11.03
CA HIS A 313 -2.35 0.02 10.52
C HIS A 313 -1.81 0.91 11.64
N PHE A 314 -0.52 0.91 11.89
CA PHE A 314 0.08 1.66 13.00
C PHE A 314 1.50 2.13 12.71
N GLY A 315 1.98 3.04 13.55
CA GLY A 315 3.33 3.60 13.43
C GLY A 315 3.41 4.85 12.56
N THR A 316 2.28 5.48 12.24
CA THR A 316 2.23 6.77 11.54
C THR A 316 2.22 7.92 12.54
N TYR A 317 2.95 9.00 12.21
CA TYR A 317 2.81 10.29 12.86
C TYR A 317 2.21 11.26 11.84
N ARG A 318 0.93 11.58 12.05
CA ARG A 318 0.13 12.33 11.08
C ARG A 318 0.39 13.82 11.16
N ASN A 319 0.39 14.49 9.99
CA ASN A 319 0.33 15.94 9.85
C ASN A 319 1.36 16.71 10.71
N VAL A 320 2.61 16.24 10.75
CA VAL A 320 3.65 16.74 11.67
C VAL A 320 4.06 18.20 11.45
N ASN A 321 3.75 18.75 10.27
CA ASN A 321 4.02 20.15 9.94
C ASN A 321 2.74 21.00 10.12
N THR A 322 2.59 21.63 11.28
CA THR A 322 1.41 22.44 11.63
C THR A 322 1.17 23.59 10.64
N ALA A 323 2.22 24.27 10.18
CA ALA A 323 2.09 25.37 9.23
C ALA A 323 1.63 24.89 7.84
N ALA A 324 2.08 23.72 7.40
CA ALA A 324 1.61 23.10 6.17
C ALA A 324 0.16 22.61 6.31
N PHE A 325 -0.17 21.96 7.42
CA PHE A 325 -1.54 21.51 7.72
C PHE A 325 -2.56 22.64 7.65
N SER A 326 -2.22 23.82 8.20
CA SER A 326 -3.09 24.99 8.15
C SER A 326 -3.32 25.54 6.73
N ARG A 327 -2.41 25.24 5.79
CA ARG A 327 -2.51 25.74 4.39
C ARG A 327 -3.17 24.75 3.45
N VAL A 328 -2.84 23.48 3.57
CA VAL A 328 -3.22 22.44 2.58
C VAL A 328 -4.07 21.31 3.16
N GLY A 329 -4.30 21.31 4.47
CA GLY A 329 -5.14 20.31 5.15
C GLY A 329 -4.45 18.95 5.37
N ARG A 330 -5.29 17.96 5.67
CA ARG A 330 -4.86 16.59 5.91
C ARG A 330 -4.58 15.83 4.61
N ASP A 331 -3.88 14.70 4.71
CA ASP A 331 -3.59 13.78 3.60
C ASP A 331 -2.82 14.40 2.43
N ALA A 332 -2.07 15.44 2.72
CA ALA A 332 -1.30 16.20 1.73
C ALA A 332 0.19 15.80 1.64
N GLY A 333 0.60 14.68 2.27
CA GLY A 333 1.96 14.14 2.21
C GLY A 333 2.91 14.64 3.30
N TYR A 334 2.39 15.17 4.42
CA TYR A 334 3.19 15.64 5.58
C TYR A 334 3.22 14.66 6.76
N ASP A 335 2.89 13.40 6.50
CA ASP A 335 3.00 12.34 7.48
C ASP A 335 4.41 11.73 7.50
N ILE A 336 4.81 11.16 8.64
CA ILE A 336 6.09 10.45 8.78
C ILE A 336 5.88 9.14 9.56
N MET A 337 6.85 8.24 9.46
CA MET A 337 6.89 7.06 10.32
C MET A 337 7.34 7.43 11.74
N ARG A 338 6.77 6.79 12.76
CA ARG A 338 7.23 6.92 14.16
C ARG A 338 8.57 6.23 14.33
N GLY A 339 9.42 6.76 15.21
CA GLY A 339 10.75 6.21 15.49
C GLY A 339 10.71 4.84 16.19
N GLN A 340 9.67 4.58 16.97
CA GLN A 340 9.50 3.31 17.70
C GLN A 340 8.04 2.85 17.66
N THR A 341 7.85 1.53 17.75
CA THR A 341 6.56 0.86 17.85
C THR A 341 6.58 -0.07 19.07
N ASP A 342 5.70 0.19 20.03
CA ASP A 342 5.56 -0.65 21.24
C ASP A 342 4.75 -1.92 20.92
N THR A 343 5.44 -2.93 20.39
CA THR A 343 4.81 -4.21 20.04
C THR A 343 4.31 -5.00 21.25
N ASP A 344 4.82 -4.75 22.46
CA ASP A 344 4.38 -5.43 23.67
C ASP A 344 2.92 -5.11 24.02
N ARG A 345 2.49 -3.89 23.74
CA ARG A 345 1.06 -3.52 23.87
C ARG A 345 0.19 -4.35 22.94
N LEU A 346 0.62 -4.50 21.68
CA LEU A 346 -0.10 -5.29 20.68
C LEU A 346 -0.19 -6.76 21.10
N VAL A 347 0.91 -7.33 21.62
CA VAL A 347 0.93 -8.71 22.14
C VAL A 347 -0.12 -8.89 23.23
N ARG A 348 -0.14 -8.01 24.26
CA ARG A 348 -1.14 -8.08 25.34
C ARG A 348 -2.57 -7.95 24.82
N PHE A 349 -2.80 -7.08 23.86
CA PHE A 349 -4.12 -6.92 23.23
C PHE A 349 -4.58 -8.20 22.52
N LEU A 350 -3.70 -8.79 21.69
CA LEU A 350 -4.03 -10.01 20.94
C LEU A 350 -4.18 -11.22 21.85
N ASP A 351 -3.35 -11.33 22.91
CA ASP A 351 -3.46 -12.38 23.91
C ASP A 351 -4.81 -12.31 24.65
N GLY A 352 -5.23 -11.11 25.04
CA GLY A 352 -6.55 -10.89 25.64
C GLY A 352 -7.71 -11.25 24.73
N LEU A 353 -7.58 -11.07 23.41
CA LEU A 353 -8.58 -11.52 22.43
C LEU A 353 -8.56 -13.04 22.27
N ASP A 354 -7.39 -13.64 22.14
CA ASP A 354 -7.23 -15.07 21.87
C ASP A 354 -7.67 -15.91 23.09
N ALA A 355 -7.30 -15.49 24.29
CA ALA A 355 -7.67 -16.16 25.55
C ALA A 355 -9.19 -16.32 25.74
N ARG A 356 -10.00 -15.41 25.18
CA ARG A 356 -11.46 -15.52 25.22
C ARG A 356 -12.09 -16.03 23.92
N GLY A 357 -11.27 -16.51 22.96
CA GLY A 357 -11.75 -17.04 21.69
C GLY A 357 -12.33 -15.97 20.75
N ALA A 358 -11.97 -14.70 20.93
CA ALA A 358 -12.52 -13.55 20.24
C ALA A 358 -11.52 -12.89 19.24
N MET A 359 -10.38 -13.52 18.99
CA MET A 359 -9.41 -13.00 18.03
C MET A 359 -9.88 -13.26 16.58
N PRO A 360 -10.18 -12.22 15.78
CA PRO A 360 -10.47 -12.39 14.36
C PRO A 360 -9.20 -12.76 13.58
N ARG A 361 -9.33 -13.18 12.32
CA ARG A 361 -8.18 -13.18 11.41
C ARG A 361 -7.67 -11.75 11.30
N THR A 362 -6.38 -11.53 11.56
CA THR A 362 -5.82 -10.18 11.72
C THR A 362 -4.65 -9.98 10.79
N VAL A 363 -4.59 -8.82 10.14
CA VAL A 363 -3.44 -8.38 9.32
C VAL A 363 -2.78 -7.18 10.00
N LEU A 364 -1.46 -7.24 10.16
CA LEU A 364 -0.68 -6.26 10.91
C LEU A 364 0.23 -5.46 9.98
N TYR A 365 0.06 -4.15 9.95
CA TYR A 365 0.86 -3.23 9.13
C TYR A 365 1.61 -2.25 10.03
N GLY A 366 2.87 -2.53 10.27
CA GLY A 366 3.77 -1.62 10.98
C GLY A 366 4.50 -0.69 10.00
N LEU A 367 4.32 0.62 10.14
CA LEU A 367 4.97 1.57 9.23
C LEU A 367 6.49 1.66 9.43
N ASN A 368 6.97 1.52 10.66
CA ASN A 368 8.41 1.46 10.91
C ASN A 368 8.94 0.04 10.61
N PRO A 369 9.86 -0.14 9.64
CA PRO A 369 10.33 -1.47 9.26
C PRO A 369 11.07 -2.21 10.38
N THR A 370 11.52 -1.52 11.42
CA THR A 370 12.20 -2.15 12.57
C THR A 370 11.27 -3.01 13.44
N CYS A 371 9.94 -2.84 13.31
CA CYS A 371 8.99 -3.70 14.04
C CYS A 371 8.64 -5.00 13.28
N VAL A 372 8.95 -5.11 11.99
CA VAL A 372 8.56 -6.27 11.16
C VAL A 372 9.07 -7.60 11.72
N PRO A 373 10.32 -7.74 12.22
CA PRO A 373 10.77 -8.98 12.85
C PRO A 373 9.91 -9.39 14.06
N ALA A 374 9.53 -8.43 14.90
CA ALA A 374 8.63 -8.70 16.04
C ALA A 374 7.23 -9.13 15.56
N LEU A 375 6.68 -8.48 14.54
CA LEU A 375 5.40 -8.86 13.95
C LEU A 375 5.45 -10.24 13.29
N ALA A 376 6.55 -10.58 12.61
CA ALA A 376 6.73 -11.89 11.99
C ALA A 376 6.76 -13.00 13.05
N THR A 377 7.55 -12.84 14.12
CA THR A 377 7.58 -13.82 15.23
C THR A 377 6.24 -13.93 15.96
N LEU A 378 5.50 -12.82 16.08
CA LEU A 378 4.17 -12.78 16.69
C LEU A 378 3.17 -13.68 15.94
N THR A 379 3.27 -13.80 14.61
CA THR A 379 2.38 -14.69 13.82
C THR A 379 2.55 -16.17 14.18
N GLY A 380 3.71 -16.57 14.73
CA GLY A 380 3.95 -17.90 15.26
C GLY A 380 3.22 -18.17 16.58
N ALA A 381 3.08 -17.12 17.40
CA ALA A 381 2.32 -17.21 18.67
C ALA A 381 0.81 -17.12 18.42
N PHE A 382 0.39 -16.31 17.44
CA PHE A 382 -1.02 -16.10 17.10
C PHE A 382 -1.28 -16.51 15.63
N PRO A 383 -1.61 -17.79 15.35
CA PRO A 383 -1.74 -18.32 13.99
C PRO A 383 -2.84 -17.66 13.13
N ARG A 384 -3.75 -16.91 13.74
CA ARG A 384 -4.77 -16.11 13.05
C ARG A 384 -4.24 -14.74 12.57
N ALA A 385 -3.01 -14.35 12.97
CA ALA A 385 -2.36 -13.13 12.52
C ALA A 385 -1.51 -13.36 11.26
N ARG A 386 -1.36 -12.32 10.44
CA ARG A 386 -0.44 -12.25 9.28
C ARG A 386 0.28 -10.90 9.31
N VAL A 387 1.52 -10.88 8.87
CA VAL A 387 2.17 -9.64 8.51
C VAL A 387 1.57 -9.18 7.19
N GLY A 388 1.11 -7.93 7.12
CA GLY A 388 0.55 -7.33 5.92
C GLY A 388 1.61 -7.06 4.84
N ALA A 389 1.21 -6.54 3.69
CA ALA A 389 2.13 -6.08 2.65
C ALA A 389 3.09 -5.01 3.18
N ALA A 390 4.24 -4.85 2.52
CA ALA A 390 5.11 -3.70 2.77
C ALA A 390 4.33 -2.42 2.46
N TRP A 391 4.01 -1.69 3.52
CA TRP A 391 3.01 -0.64 3.49
C TRP A 391 3.64 0.75 3.45
N TRP A 392 3.05 1.66 2.63
CA TRP A 392 3.36 3.07 2.49
C TRP A 392 4.86 3.31 2.22
N PHE A 393 5.63 3.90 3.16
CA PHE A 393 7.07 4.17 2.96
C PHE A 393 7.93 2.91 2.76
N ASN A 394 7.38 1.71 2.99
CA ASN A 394 8.05 0.43 2.82
C ASN A 394 7.71 -0.27 1.50
N ASP A 395 6.80 0.26 0.68
CA ASP A 395 6.38 -0.30 -0.61
C ASP A 395 7.38 0.00 -1.76
N SER A 396 8.60 0.34 -1.39
CA SER A 396 9.74 0.51 -2.30
C SER A 396 10.41 -0.82 -2.64
N LEU A 397 11.23 -0.84 -3.70
CA LEU A 397 12.00 -2.02 -4.09
C LEU A 397 12.78 -2.63 -2.91
N ALA A 398 13.54 -1.80 -2.20
CA ALA A 398 14.34 -2.25 -1.05
C ALA A 398 13.45 -2.63 0.16
N GLY A 399 12.36 -1.91 0.37
CA GLY A 399 11.42 -2.17 1.46
C GLY A 399 10.70 -3.50 1.29
N ILE A 400 10.16 -3.77 0.10
CA ILE A 400 9.49 -5.04 -0.22
C ILE A 400 10.48 -6.21 -0.08
N ARG A 401 11.69 -6.12 -0.67
CA ARG A 401 12.71 -7.17 -0.54
C ARG A 401 13.04 -7.47 0.92
N ARG A 402 13.32 -6.44 1.70
CA ARG A 402 13.62 -6.59 3.13
C ARG A 402 12.48 -7.25 3.89
N GLN A 403 11.24 -6.89 3.59
CA GLN A 403 10.08 -7.50 4.24
C GLN A 403 9.90 -8.96 3.84
N LEU A 404 10.04 -9.32 2.56
CA LEU A 404 10.00 -10.71 2.11
C LEU A 404 11.09 -11.55 2.80
N GLU A 405 12.32 -11.06 2.87
CA GLU A 405 13.44 -11.69 3.57
C GLU A 405 13.11 -11.88 5.06
N THR A 406 12.66 -10.81 5.74
CA THR A 406 12.30 -10.87 7.18
C THR A 406 11.17 -11.86 7.45
N VAL A 407 10.12 -11.86 6.62
CA VAL A 407 9.00 -12.80 6.78
C VAL A 407 9.45 -14.24 6.50
N SER A 408 10.35 -14.46 5.54
CA SER A 408 10.88 -15.81 5.28
C SER A 408 11.76 -16.33 6.42
N GLU A 409 12.46 -15.43 7.13
CA GLU A 409 13.37 -15.78 8.23
C GLU A 409 12.65 -16.06 9.56
N TYR A 410 11.63 -15.25 9.88
CA TYR A 410 10.99 -15.28 11.21
C TYR A 410 9.56 -15.83 11.20
N ALA A 411 8.94 -16.03 10.03
CA ALA A 411 7.60 -16.54 9.85
C ALA A 411 7.54 -17.52 8.66
N LEU A 412 6.39 -17.57 7.96
CA LEU A 412 6.22 -18.40 6.76
C LEU A 412 5.87 -17.53 5.56
N LEU A 413 6.85 -17.31 4.66
CA LEU A 413 6.65 -16.52 3.45
C LEU A 413 5.43 -17.01 2.64
N GLY A 414 5.22 -18.34 2.57
CA GLY A 414 4.10 -18.95 1.87
C GLY A 414 2.71 -18.61 2.40
N THR A 415 2.60 -17.94 3.55
CA THR A 415 1.32 -17.46 4.11
C THR A 415 1.08 -15.96 3.87
N SER A 416 1.98 -15.27 3.17
CA SER A 416 1.85 -13.84 2.85
C SER A 416 0.67 -13.59 1.93
N LEU A 417 -0.03 -12.47 2.15
CA LEU A 417 -1.23 -12.09 1.39
C LEU A 417 -0.91 -11.31 0.10
N GLY A 418 0.37 -11.25 -0.27
CA GLY A 418 0.82 -10.54 -1.45
C GLY A 418 0.78 -9.02 -1.31
N MET A 419 0.26 -8.35 -2.35
CA MET A 419 0.25 -6.90 -2.49
C MET A 419 -1.16 -6.33 -2.34
N LEU A 420 -1.24 -5.07 -1.98
CA LEU A 420 -2.40 -4.19 -2.03
C LEU A 420 -1.95 -2.83 -2.59
N THR A 421 -2.88 -1.98 -3.03
CA THR A 421 -2.47 -0.69 -3.60
C THR A 421 -2.31 0.41 -2.55
N ASP A 422 -3.12 0.43 -1.52
CA ASP A 422 -3.25 1.58 -0.58
C ASP A 422 -3.30 2.92 -1.32
N SER A 423 -4.01 2.98 -2.43
CA SER A 423 -3.94 4.10 -3.38
C SER A 423 -5.31 4.71 -3.67
N ARG A 424 -5.27 5.99 -4.06
CA ARG A 424 -6.40 6.75 -4.62
C ARG A 424 -6.39 6.81 -6.15
N SER A 425 -5.38 6.22 -6.81
CA SER A 425 -5.23 6.26 -8.27
C SER A 425 -5.48 4.90 -8.92
N PHE A 426 -6.30 4.86 -9.94
CA PHE A 426 -6.56 3.65 -10.74
C PHE A 426 -5.33 3.16 -11.51
N ALA A 427 -4.37 4.02 -11.80
CA ALA A 427 -3.11 3.63 -12.42
C ALA A 427 -2.22 2.79 -11.49
N SER A 428 -2.45 2.85 -10.18
CA SER A 428 -1.63 2.18 -9.16
C SER A 428 -1.70 0.65 -9.18
N TYR A 429 -2.57 0.04 -9.98
CA TYR A 429 -2.55 -1.41 -10.20
C TYR A 429 -1.25 -1.92 -10.83
N ALA A 430 -0.46 -1.05 -11.44
CA ALA A 430 0.92 -1.35 -11.85
C ALA A 430 1.82 -1.80 -10.68
N ARG A 431 1.48 -1.45 -9.42
CA ARG A 431 2.20 -1.90 -8.21
C ARG A 431 2.12 -3.42 -8.00
N PHE A 432 1.06 -4.08 -8.48
CA PHE A 432 0.97 -5.54 -8.44
C PHE A 432 1.98 -6.20 -9.37
N ASP A 433 2.22 -5.63 -10.56
CA ASP A 433 3.27 -6.09 -11.47
C ASP A 433 4.66 -5.88 -10.87
N PHE A 434 4.88 -4.70 -10.26
CA PHE A 434 6.11 -4.39 -9.54
C PHE A 434 6.39 -5.40 -8.43
N PHE A 435 5.39 -5.71 -7.59
CA PHE A 435 5.51 -6.70 -6.52
C PHE A 435 5.79 -8.11 -7.05
N ARG A 436 5.05 -8.55 -8.08
CA ARG A 436 5.22 -9.88 -8.70
C ARG A 436 6.63 -10.09 -9.24
N ARG A 437 7.22 -9.05 -9.83
CA ARG A 437 8.62 -9.07 -10.30
C ARG A 437 9.60 -9.19 -9.14
N ILE A 438 9.41 -8.41 -8.08
CA ILE A 438 10.28 -8.46 -6.89
C ILE A 438 10.20 -9.83 -6.22
N LEU A 439 9.01 -10.37 -6.06
CA LEU A 439 8.81 -11.71 -5.48
C LEU A 439 9.46 -12.79 -6.36
N ALA A 440 9.25 -12.72 -7.68
CA ALA A 440 9.84 -13.66 -8.64
C ALA A 440 11.38 -13.58 -8.64
N ASP A 441 11.95 -12.38 -8.53
CA ASP A 441 13.40 -12.18 -8.43
C ASP A 441 13.95 -12.75 -7.13
N THR A 442 13.26 -12.55 -6.02
CA THR A 442 13.65 -13.09 -4.70
C THR A 442 13.61 -14.61 -4.69
N VAL A 443 12.50 -15.22 -5.08
CA VAL A 443 12.31 -16.68 -5.07
C VAL A 443 13.15 -17.34 -6.17
N GLY A 444 13.17 -16.78 -7.38
CA GLY A 444 13.96 -17.26 -8.51
C GLY A 444 15.46 -17.23 -8.24
N GLY A 445 15.92 -16.21 -7.49
CA GLY A 445 17.30 -16.17 -6.99
C GLY A 445 17.61 -17.32 -6.05
N MET A 446 16.73 -17.67 -5.12
CA MET A 446 16.89 -18.84 -4.22
C MET A 446 16.92 -20.16 -5.03
N VAL A 447 16.06 -20.29 -6.03
CA VAL A 447 16.05 -21.48 -6.92
C VAL A 447 17.36 -21.57 -7.71
N ALA A 448 17.82 -20.47 -8.29
CA ALA A 448 19.05 -20.43 -9.08
C ALA A 448 20.31 -20.78 -8.26
N ARG A 449 20.31 -20.49 -6.94
CA ARG A 449 21.40 -20.87 -6.01
C ARG A 449 21.22 -22.28 -5.40
N GLY A 450 20.15 -23.00 -5.74
CA GLY A 450 19.86 -24.33 -5.19
C GLY A 450 19.35 -24.33 -3.73
N GLU A 451 18.90 -23.18 -3.23
CA GLU A 451 18.39 -23.00 -1.86
C GLU A 451 16.91 -23.38 -1.74
N TYR A 452 16.17 -23.38 -2.85
CA TYR A 452 14.74 -23.70 -2.90
C TYR A 452 14.41 -24.55 -4.12
N ALA A 453 13.53 -25.55 -3.96
CA ALA A 453 13.20 -26.47 -5.04
C ALA A 453 12.27 -25.82 -6.08
N PRO A 454 12.55 -25.93 -7.41
CA PRO A 454 11.70 -25.34 -8.46
C PRO A 454 10.24 -25.77 -8.34
N ALA A 455 9.97 -27.04 -8.06
CA ALA A 455 8.60 -27.57 -7.92
C ALA A 455 7.79 -26.94 -6.77
N HIS A 456 8.45 -26.39 -5.75
CA HIS A 456 7.79 -25.67 -4.66
C HIS A 456 7.57 -24.19 -5.00
N ALA A 457 8.45 -23.62 -5.84
CA ALA A 457 8.41 -22.20 -6.18
C ALA A 457 7.13 -21.81 -6.94
N ASP A 458 6.69 -22.65 -7.88
CA ASP A 458 5.51 -22.38 -8.71
C ASP A 458 4.24 -22.23 -7.85
N ARG A 459 4.04 -23.13 -6.90
CA ARG A 459 2.90 -23.08 -5.99
C ARG A 459 2.99 -21.89 -5.05
N LEU A 460 4.18 -21.63 -4.48
CA LEU A 460 4.44 -20.50 -3.60
C LEU A 460 4.08 -19.16 -4.29
N MET A 461 4.50 -19.00 -5.54
CA MET A 461 4.22 -17.79 -6.32
C MET A 461 2.72 -17.57 -6.54
N GLN A 462 1.98 -18.63 -6.89
CA GLN A 462 0.53 -18.55 -7.09
C GLN A 462 -0.21 -18.21 -5.80
N ASP A 463 0.17 -18.87 -4.70
CA ASP A 463 -0.44 -18.66 -3.40
C ASP A 463 -0.24 -17.23 -2.91
N ILE A 464 0.99 -16.69 -2.96
CA ILE A 464 1.30 -15.32 -2.52
C ILE A 464 0.67 -14.27 -3.45
N CYS A 465 0.71 -14.49 -4.77
CA CYS A 465 0.19 -13.50 -5.73
C CYS A 465 -1.34 -13.45 -5.81
N TYR A 466 -2.05 -14.50 -5.32
CA TYR A 466 -3.51 -14.57 -5.45
C TYR A 466 -4.18 -15.44 -4.38
N GLY A 467 -3.81 -16.73 -4.28
CA GLY A 467 -4.56 -17.75 -3.52
C GLY A 467 -4.74 -17.37 -2.06
N ASN A 468 -3.65 -16.96 -1.38
CA ASN A 468 -3.68 -16.64 0.04
C ASN A 468 -4.65 -15.49 0.39
N ALA A 469 -4.72 -14.45 -0.45
CA ALA A 469 -5.66 -13.35 -0.23
C ALA A 469 -7.11 -13.85 -0.35
N VAL A 470 -7.42 -14.64 -1.38
CA VAL A 470 -8.76 -15.22 -1.58
C VAL A 470 -9.17 -16.07 -0.39
N ASP A 471 -8.28 -16.99 0.04
CA ASP A 471 -8.57 -17.93 1.12
C ASP A 471 -8.67 -17.24 2.49
N PHE A 472 -7.73 -16.34 2.79
CA PHE A 472 -7.69 -15.64 4.07
C PHE A 472 -8.89 -14.71 4.26
N LEU A 473 -9.31 -14.05 3.20
CA LEU A 473 -10.49 -13.18 3.19
C LEU A 473 -11.80 -13.94 2.95
N ARG A 474 -11.72 -15.23 2.61
CA ARG A 474 -12.87 -16.08 2.24
C ARG A 474 -13.72 -15.46 1.13
N LEU A 475 -13.04 -14.97 0.09
CA LEU A 475 -13.73 -14.36 -1.04
C LEU A 475 -14.37 -15.44 -1.92
N GLN A 476 -15.62 -15.20 -2.29
CA GLN A 476 -16.30 -15.94 -3.33
C GLN A 476 -16.20 -15.12 -4.61
N LEU A 477 -15.13 -15.33 -5.38
CA LEU A 477 -14.93 -14.64 -6.65
C LEU A 477 -15.59 -15.45 -7.77
N LEU A 478 -16.38 -14.74 -8.60
CA LEU A 478 -17.05 -15.30 -9.77
C LEU A 478 -16.07 -15.66 -10.88
#